data_e37564ca43942c820fe5a14b91bd332a
#
_entry.id   e37564ca43942c820fe5a14b91bd332a
#
_cell.length_a   1.000
_cell.length_b   1.000
_cell.length_c   1.000
_cell.angle_alpha   90.00
_cell.angle_beta   90.00
_cell.angle_gamma   90.00
#
_symmetry.space_group_name_H-M   'P 1'
#
loop_
_entity.id
_entity.type
_entity.pdbx_description
1 polymer ?
#
loop_
_entity_poly.entity_id
_entity_poly.type
_entity_poly.pdbx_seq_one_letter_code
_entity_poly.pdbx_strand_id
1 'polypeptide(L)'
;MIAPSSKTPFPEALVINEEKIAPGENKKIQLSAGKLPSGSQLSITAHIFRSHHPGPTVLLLGGIHGDEINGIEIITNLLASGFFTDIKAGCIIAIPLLNVFGFNNMSRDMPDGKDVNRSFPGHKSGSLASRVAKCLTQNILPHTDYAIDLHTGGALRYNFPHTRYSPHDAHCKKLADVFNAPFAVKQALISNSFRKIAHDMNTHVLVFEAGESMRIDNLAVSTGVAGILHVLTHLDMLPQMKGNINNDQVIHINKTTWIRAAHPGIFTAAIAAGQNIQQGEMLGIIKDPYGLKSYPIVSRYKGHVLGINHAAVVNQGDALFHIGSYDEKNN
;
A
#
# COMPACT_ATOMS: atom_id res chain seq x y z
N MET A 1 -4.96 25.59 -2.72
CA MET A 1 -5.33 24.85 -1.49
C MET A 1 -6.64 24.14 -1.77
N ILE A 2 -6.67 22.81 -1.72
CA ILE A 2 -7.92 22.04 -1.73
C ILE A 2 -8.36 22.02 -0.27
N ALA A 3 -9.47 22.68 0.04
CA ALA A 3 -10.02 22.65 1.41
C ALA A 3 -10.31 21.19 1.78
N PRO A 4 -9.87 20.71 2.94
CA PRO A 4 -10.21 19.37 3.41
C PRO A 4 -11.72 19.34 3.68
N SER A 5 -12.49 18.72 2.78
CA SER A 5 -13.88 18.39 3.07
C SER A 5 -13.88 17.16 3.96
N SER A 6 -13.99 17.34 5.28
CA SER A 6 -14.30 16.22 6.15
C SER A 6 -15.71 15.73 5.84
N LYS A 7 -15.89 14.42 5.65
CA LYS A 7 -17.19 13.78 5.39
C LYS A 7 -18.19 14.01 6.53
N THR A 8 -17.68 14.16 7.73
CA THR A 8 -18.47 14.25 8.95
C THR A 8 -18.15 15.54 9.71
N PRO A 9 -19.16 16.19 10.32
CA PRO A 9 -18.90 17.20 11.33
C PRO A 9 -17.93 16.62 12.36
N PHE A 10 -17.04 17.45 12.91
CA PHE A 10 -16.14 17.06 13.97
C PHE A 10 -16.95 16.86 15.26
N PRO A 11 -17.37 15.61 15.62
CA PRO A 11 -18.28 15.38 16.72
C PRO A 11 -17.57 15.57 18.08
N GLU A 12 -18.35 15.78 19.15
CA GLU A 12 -17.80 15.80 20.52
C GLU A 12 -17.04 14.51 20.85
N ALA A 13 -17.54 13.36 20.38
CA ALA A 13 -16.82 12.09 20.46
C ALA A 13 -16.88 11.34 19.13
N LEU A 14 -15.73 10.81 18.71
CA LEU A 14 -15.66 9.83 17.64
C LEU A 14 -16.00 8.45 18.23
N VAL A 15 -16.91 7.70 17.62
CA VAL A 15 -17.30 6.38 18.11
C VAL A 15 -16.86 5.32 17.10
N ILE A 16 -15.91 4.47 17.49
CA ILE A 16 -15.42 3.36 16.68
C ILE A 16 -15.56 2.07 17.49
N ASN A 17 -16.34 1.09 16.97
CA ASN A 17 -16.56 -0.19 17.64
C ASN A 17 -17.02 -0.01 19.11
N GLU A 18 -18.02 0.86 19.35
CA GLU A 18 -18.58 1.23 20.68
C GLU A 18 -17.63 2.02 21.59
N GLU A 19 -16.35 2.15 21.22
CA GLU A 19 -15.38 2.94 21.94
C GLU A 19 -15.50 4.43 21.59
N LYS A 20 -15.64 5.26 22.61
CA LYS A 20 -15.67 6.73 22.47
C LYS A 20 -14.27 7.28 22.56
N ILE A 21 -13.93 8.18 21.63
CA ILE A 21 -12.65 8.90 21.57
C ILE A 21 -12.96 10.41 21.59
N ALA A 22 -12.59 11.07 22.68
CA ALA A 22 -12.79 12.50 22.83
C ALA A 22 -11.80 13.31 21.98
N PRO A 23 -12.07 14.60 21.69
CA PRO A 23 -11.06 15.50 21.14
C PRO A 23 -9.82 15.57 22.04
N GLY A 24 -8.62 15.49 21.45
CA GLY A 24 -7.34 15.45 22.16
C GLY A 24 -6.98 14.08 22.76
N GLU A 25 -7.81 13.07 22.59
CA GLU A 25 -7.55 11.72 23.14
C GLU A 25 -6.77 10.87 22.13
N ASN A 26 -5.74 10.20 22.65
CA ASN A 26 -5.02 9.13 21.95
C ASN A 26 -5.44 7.80 22.56
N LYS A 27 -5.94 6.88 21.73
CA LYS A 27 -6.51 5.61 22.20
C LYS A 27 -6.08 4.42 21.35
N LYS A 28 -5.83 3.30 21.99
CA LYS A 28 -5.61 2.00 21.33
C LYS A 28 -6.86 1.16 21.54
N ILE A 29 -7.46 0.68 20.46
CA ILE A 29 -8.66 -0.15 20.48
C ILE A 29 -8.41 -1.49 19.80
N GLN A 30 -9.26 -2.47 20.15
CA GLN A 30 -9.26 -3.82 19.54
C GLN A 30 -10.54 -4.00 18.74
N LEU A 31 -10.39 -4.31 17.46
CA LEU A 31 -11.50 -4.61 16.58
C LEU A 31 -11.61 -6.13 16.43
N SER A 32 -12.74 -6.71 16.81
CA SER A 32 -12.97 -8.15 16.69
C SER A 32 -13.34 -8.53 15.26
N ALA A 33 -12.52 -9.36 14.61
CA ALA A 33 -12.77 -9.89 13.27
C ALA A 33 -13.30 -11.33 13.25
N GLY A 34 -13.34 -12.00 14.41
CA GLY A 34 -13.84 -13.37 14.53
C GLY A 34 -13.01 -14.22 15.49
N LYS A 35 -13.17 -15.54 15.40
CA LYS A 35 -12.42 -16.51 16.23
C LYS A 35 -11.73 -17.54 15.34
N LEU A 36 -10.55 -17.96 15.76
CA LEU A 36 -9.84 -19.10 15.20
C LEU A 36 -10.47 -20.43 15.68
N PRO A 37 -10.16 -21.57 15.04
CA PRO A 37 -10.67 -22.88 15.47
C PRO A 37 -10.33 -23.25 16.92
N SER A 38 -9.22 -22.71 17.46
CA SER A 38 -8.83 -22.83 18.87
C SER A 38 -9.76 -22.09 19.85
N GLY A 39 -10.70 -21.29 19.35
CA GLY A 39 -11.50 -20.35 20.16
C GLY A 39 -10.82 -19.01 20.42
N SER A 40 -9.54 -18.86 20.06
CA SER A 40 -8.80 -17.58 20.21
C SER A 40 -9.42 -16.48 19.37
N GLN A 41 -9.56 -15.29 19.96
CA GLN A 41 -10.10 -14.12 19.28
C GLN A 41 -9.13 -13.62 18.22
N LEU A 42 -9.61 -13.40 16.99
CA LEU A 42 -8.89 -12.68 15.95
C LEU A 42 -9.19 -11.18 16.12
N SER A 43 -8.23 -10.45 16.69
CA SER A 43 -8.36 -9.02 16.98
C SER A 43 -7.39 -8.21 16.16
N ILE A 44 -7.87 -7.10 15.61
CA ILE A 44 -7.09 -6.11 14.86
C ILE A 44 -6.86 -4.91 15.77
N THR A 45 -5.62 -4.51 15.94
CA THR A 45 -5.27 -3.33 16.75
C THR A 45 -5.32 -2.07 15.90
N ALA A 46 -6.09 -1.08 16.36
CA ALA A 46 -6.09 0.26 15.79
C ALA A 46 -5.60 1.26 16.83
N HIS A 47 -4.64 2.10 16.44
CA HIS A 47 -4.16 3.24 17.21
C HIS A 47 -4.83 4.49 16.67
N ILE A 48 -5.47 5.27 17.53
CA ILE A 48 -6.24 6.45 17.16
C ILE A 48 -5.61 7.66 17.85
N PHE A 49 -5.27 8.66 17.05
CA PHE A 49 -4.73 9.93 17.51
C PHE A 49 -5.68 11.04 17.06
N ARG A 50 -6.30 11.71 18.01
CA ARG A 50 -7.32 12.70 17.71
C ARG A 50 -6.93 14.07 18.23
N SER A 51 -6.89 15.04 17.34
CA SER A 51 -6.65 16.45 17.71
C SER A 51 -7.83 17.03 18.50
N HIS A 52 -7.58 18.15 19.19
CA HIS A 52 -8.62 19.04 19.70
C HIS A 52 -9.33 19.83 18.59
N HIS A 53 -8.71 19.95 17.41
CA HIS A 53 -9.19 20.78 16.31
C HIS A 53 -9.77 19.94 15.17
N PRO A 54 -10.83 20.44 14.51
CA PRO A 54 -11.41 19.80 13.33
C PRO A 54 -10.37 19.62 12.22
N GLY A 55 -10.53 18.57 11.43
CA GLY A 55 -9.65 18.25 10.29
C GLY A 55 -10.01 16.91 9.70
N PRO A 56 -9.29 16.46 8.66
CA PRO A 56 -9.57 15.19 8.02
C PRO A 56 -9.20 14.02 8.91
N THR A 57 -9.84 12.87 8.65
CA THR A 57 -9.44 11.58 9.21
C THR A 57 -8.64 10.80 8.19
N VAL A 58 -7.40 10.43 8.56
CA VAL A 58 -6.48 9.66 7.71
C VAL A 58 -6.27 8.27 8.28
N LEU A 59 -6.57 7.24 7.49
CA LEU A 59 -6.24 5.86 7.79
C LEU A 59 -4.86 5.50 7.23
N LEU A 60 -3.98 4.99 8.07
CA LEU A 60 -2.74 4.32 7.70
C LEU A 60 -2.96 2.81 7.85
N LEU A 61 -2.91 2.08 6.74
CA LEU A 61 -3.23 0.65 6.71
C LEU A 61 -2.03 -0.15 6.23
N GLY A 62 -1.55 -1.06 7.07
CA GLY A 62 -0.51 -2.03 6.75
C GLY A 62 -0.99 -3.47 6.92
N GLY A 63 -0.25 -4.41 6.36
CA GLY A 63 -0.45 -5.83 6.57
C GLY A 63 -1.84 -6.35 6.17
N ILE A 64 -2.44 -5.82 5.12
CA ILE A 64 -3.66 -6.42 4.51
C ILE A 64 -3.34 -7.81 3.94
N HIS A 65 -2.11 -7.99 3.47
CA HIS A 65 -1.47 -9.29 3.24
C HIS A 65 -0.46 -9.52 4.35
N GLY A 66 -0.49 -10.68 4.98
CA GLY A 66 0.29 -10.92 6.20
C GLY A 66 1.79 -11.02 5.99
N ASP A 67 2.23 -11.37 4.78
CA ASP A 67 3.63 -11.47 4.37
C ASP A 67 4.24 -10.15 3.90
N GLU A 68 3.43 -9.09 3.72
CA GLU A 68 3.88 -7.79 3.24
C GLU A 68 4.30 -6.88 4.41
N ILE A 69 5.49 -7.12 4.98
CA ILE A 69 5.92 -6.59 6.28
C ILE A 69 6.44 -5.14 6.26
N ASN A 70 6.83 -4.59 5.10
CA ASN A 70 7.35 -3.21 5.04
C ASN A 70 6.31 -2.17 5.47
N GLY A 71 5.02 -2.38 5.10
CA GLY A 71 3.93 -1.51 5.53
C GLY A 71 3.74 -1.50 7.05
N ILE A 72 3.93 -2.67 7.68
CA ILE A 72 3.88 -2.81 9.14
C ILE A 72 5.02 -2.01 9.78
N GLU A 73 6.25 -2.18 9.28
CA GLU A 73 7.44 -1.49 9.76
C GLU A 73 7.34 0.03 9.60
N ILE A 74 6.82 0.52 8.47
CA ILE A 74 6.56 1.95 8.25
C ILE A 74 5.66 2.53 9.34
N ILE A 75 4.51 1.87 9.60
CA ILE A 75 3.56 2.37 10.60
C ILE A 75 4.13 2.24 12.01
N THR A 76 4.82 1.16 12.36
CA THR A 76 5.40 0.99 13.68
C THR A 76 6.51 2.00 13.96
N ASN A 77 7.33 2.35 12.97
CA ASN A 77 8.33 3.42 13.09
C ASN A 77 7.68 4.79 13.33
N LEU A 78 6.59 5.10 12.63
CA LEU A 78 5.83 6.32 12.86
C LEU A 78 5.18 6.36 14.26
N LEU A 79 4.65 5.24 14.73
CA LEU A 79 4.11 5.13 16.09
C LEU A 79 5.20 5.32 17.16
N ALA A 80 6.38 4.72 16.97
CA ALA A 80 7.50 4.82 17.90
C ALA A 80 8.14 6.22 17.92
N SER A 81 8.08 6.96 16.81
CA SER A 81 8.67 8.31 16.70
C SER A 81 7.95 9.38 17.52
N GLY A 82 6.70 9.14 17.94
CA GLY A 82 5.87 10.11 18.64
C GLY A 82 5.26 11.20 17.77
N PHE A 83 5.45 11.19 16.45
CA PHE A 83 4.90 12.21 15.53
C PHE A 83 3.37 12.38 15.63
N PHE A 84 2.65 11.34 16.04
CA PHE A 84 1.20 11.35 16.12
C PHE A 84 0.65 11.77 17.48
N THR A 85 1.50 11.96 18.48
CA THR A 85 1.05 12.24 19.86
C THR A 85 0.31 13.58 19.98
N ASP A 86 0.73 14.57 19.19
CA ASP A 86 0.17 15.93 19.22
C ASP A 86 -0.06 16.44 17.80
N ILE A 87 -1.09 15.90 17.14
CA ILE A 87 -1.47 16.34 15.80
C ILE A 87 -2.27 17.65 15.86
N LYS A 88 -2.02 18.56 14.91
CA LYS A 88 -2.64 19.88 14.84
C LYS A 88 -4.15 19.84 14.62
N ALA A 89 -4.63 18.96 13.75
CA ALA A 89 -6.02 18.89 13.34
C ALA A 89 -6.41 17.47 12.91
N GLY A 90 -7.71 17.16 13.00
CA GLY A 90 -8.27 15.91 12.48
C GLY A 90 -7.98 14.68 13.33
N CYS A 91 -7.88 13.53 12.66
CA CYS A 91 -7.68 12.24 13.31
C CYS A 91 -6.78 11.34 12.45
N ILE A 92 -5.84 10.62 13.08
CA ILE A 92 -5.07 9.54 12.45
C ILE A 92 -5.55 8.22 13.05
N ILE A 93 -5.92 7.29 12.18
CA ILE A 93 -6.21 5.89 12.53
C ILE A 93 -5.08 5.05 11.93
N ALA A 94 -4.24 4.46 12.77
CA ALA A 94 -3.13 3.62 12.31
C ALA A 94 -3.40 2.15 12.64
N ILE A 95 -3.47 1.32 11.61
CA ILE A 95 -3.62 -0.13 11.69
C ILE A 95 -2.36 -0.75 11.06
N PRO A 96 -1.33 -1.07 11.87
CA PRO A 96 -0.10 -1.63 11.36
C PRO A 96 -0.30 -3.00 10.69
N LEU A 97 -1.20 -3.81 11.25
CA LEU A 97 -1.40 -5.20 10.85
C LEU A 97 -2.90 -5.54 10.79
N LEU A 98 -3.44 -5.63 9.57
CA LEU A 98 -4.83 -6.03 9.36
C LEU A 98 -4.99 -7.56 9.38
N ASN A 99 -4.18 -8.28 8.62
CA ASN A 99 -4.22 -9.74 8.50
C ASN A 99 -3.29 -10.40 9.52
N VAL A 100 -3.71 -10.41 10.78
CA VAL A 100 -2.95 -11.01 11.89
C VAL A 100 -2.68 -12.50 11.67
N PHE A 101 -3.64 -13.25 11.07
CA PHE A 101 -3.43 -14.67 10.78
C PHE A 101 -2.35 -14.87 9.72
N GLY A 102 -2.43 -14.15 8.61
CA GLY A 102 -1.44 -14.24 7.54
C GLY A 102 -0.04 -13.88 8.04
N PHE A 103 0.08 -12.85 8.88
CA PHE A 103 1.35 -12.48 9.49
C PHE A 103 1.96 -13.62 10.33
N ASN A 104 1.18 -14.23 11.19
CA ASN A 104 1.65 -15.35 12.04
C ASN A 104 2.06 -16.59 11.23
N ASN A 105 1.49 -16.77 10.03
CA ASN A 105 1.78 -17.89 9.14
C ASN A 105 2.68 -17.51 7.95
N MET A 106 3.22 -16.28 7.95
CA MET A 106 4.06 -15.76 6.86
C MET A 106 3.39 -15.92 5.49
N SER A 107 2.10 -15.65 5.44
CA SER A 107 1.23 -15.88 4.29
C SER A 107 0.50 -14.62 3.88
N ARG A 108 0.30 -14.46 2.58
CA ARG A 108 -0.59 -13.44 2.01
C ARG A 108 -2.03 -13.63 2.49
N ASP A 109 -2.49 -14.88 2.51
CA ASP A 109 -3.89 -15.25 2.61
C ASP A 109 -4.32 -15.62 4.05
N MET A 110 -5.64 -15.72 4.23
CA MET A 110 -6.28 -16.24 5.43
C MET A 110 -6.26 -17.78 5.44
N PRO A 111 -6.67 -18.46 6.55
CA PRO A 111 -6.59 -19.93 6.68
C PRO A 111 -7.30 -20.72 5.58
N ASP A 112 -8.31 -20.12 4.95
CA ASP A 112 -9.11 -20.72 3.89
C ASP A 112 -8.57 -20.40 2.48
N GLY A 113 -7.34 -19.87 2.38
CA GLY A 113 -6.70 -19.50 1.12
C GLY A 113 -7.29 -18.26 0.46
N LYS A 114 -8.10 -17.48 1.18
CA LYS A 114 -8.73 -16.27 0.62
C LYS A 114 -7.93 -15.02 0.92
N ASP A 115 -7.77 -14.22 -0.13
CA ASP A 115 -7.19 -12.89 -0.07
C ASP A 115 -8.19 -11.89 0.55
N VAL A 116 -7.80 -11.23 1.65
CA VAL A 116 -8.59 -10.18 2.30
C VAL A 116 -8.88 -9.06 1.32
N ASN A 117 -7.90 -8.67 0.47
CA ASN A 117 -8.06 -7.61 -0.53
C ASN A 117 -8.83 -8.03 -1.80
N ARG A 118 -9.53 -9.16 -1.73
CA ARG A 118 -10.55 -9.64 -2.68
C ARG A 118 -11.87 -9.98 -2.01
N SER A 119 -12.00 -9.64 -0.72
CA SER A 119 -13.15 -10.02 0.11
C SER A 119 -14.00 -8.84 0.56
N PHE A 120 -13.69 -7.61 0.15
CA PHE A 120 -14.47 -6.41 0.45
C PHE A 120 -15.78 -6.33 -0.35
N PRO A 121 -16.88 -5.77 0.24
CA PRO A 121 -17.01 -5.09 1.54
C PRO A 121 -17.05 -6.04 2.75
N GLY A 122 -17.04 -7.33 2.52
CA GLY A 122 -17.12 -8.34 3.56
C GLY A 122 -18.54 -8.58 4.10
N HIS A 123 -18.68 -9.65 4.89
CA HIS A 123 -19.94 -10.05 5.52
C HIS A 123 -19.68 -10.68 6.89
N LYS A 124 -20.56 -10.39 7.89
CA LYS A 124 -20.41 -10.87 9.28
C LYS A 124 -20.45 -12.41 9.41
N SER A 125 -21.22 -13.11 8.56
CA SER A 125 -21.31 -14.57 8.52
C SER A 125 -20.43 -15.21 7.43
N GLY A 126 -19.57 -14.41 6.78
CA GLY A 126 -18.66 -14.88 5.74
C GLY A 126 -17.42 -15.62 6.28
N SER A 127 -16.49 -15.95 5.36
CA SER A 127 -15.17 -16.47 5.71
C SER A 127 -14.37 -15.51 6.60
N LEU A 128 -13.26 -15.94 7.18
CA LEU A 128 -12.43 -15.05 8.00
C LEU A 128 -11.93 -13.84 7.22
N ALA A 129 -11.50 -14.02 5.95
CA ALA A 129 -11.16 -12.90 5.08
C ALA A 129 -12.31 -11.90 4.92
N SER A 130 -13.52 -12.40 4.69
CA SER A 130 -14.73 -11.58 4.57
C SER A 130 -15.09 -10.86 5.87
N ARG A 131 -14.86 -11.48 7.02
CA ARG A 131 -15.09 -10.85 8.34
C ARG A 131 -14.08 -9.76 8.65
N VAL A 132 -12.81 -9.97 8.32
CA VAL A 132 -11.75 -8.95 8.42
C VAL A 132 -12.09 -7.74 7.54
N ALA A 133 -12.45 -7.98 6.27
CA ALA A 133 -12.89 -6.93 5.35
C ALA A 133 -14.12 -6.19 5.89
N LYS A 134 -15.11 -6.92 6.43
CA LYS A 134 -16.32 -6.33 7.03
C LYS A 134 -16.00 -5.48 8.26
N CYS A 135 -15.07 -5.93 9.10
CA CYS A 135 -14.65 -5.19 10.28
C CYS A 135 -14.12 -3.79 9.89
N LEU A 136 -13.24 -3.71 8.89
CA LEU A 136 -12.71 -2.44 8.39
C LEU A 136 -13.80 -1.57 7.73
N THR A 137 -14.62 -2.18 6.87
CA THR A 137 -15.70 -1.50 6.16
C THR A 137 -16.74 -0.89 7.10
N GLN A 138 -17.05 -1.59 8.20
CA GLN A 138 -18.10 -1.16 9.11
C GLN A 138 -17.61 -0.17 10.18
N ASN A 139 -16.39 -0.38 10.71
CA ASN A 139 -15.94 0.36 11.89
C ASN A 139 -14.98 1.51 11.56
N ILE A 140 -14.27 1.45 10.43
CA ILE A 140 -13.21 2.41 10.11
C ILE A 140 -13.57 3.29 8.92
N LEU A 141 -13.96 2.71 7.78
CA LEU A 141 -14.25 3.48 6.57
C LEU A 141 -15.32 4.57 6.70
N PRO A 142 -16.39 4.41 7.52
CA PRO A 142 -17.37 5.49 7.71
C PRO A 142 -16.78 6.78 8.27
N HIS A 143 -15.66 6.69 8.97
CA HIS A 143 -14.99 7.82 9.62
C HIS A 143 -13.75 8.32 8.84
N THR A 144 -13.41 7.71 7.70
CA THR A 144 -12.14 7.94 6.99
C THR A 144 -12.34 8.81 5.74
N ASP A 145 -11.63 9.93 5.64
CA ASP A 145 -11.60 10.79 4.46
C ASP A 145 -10.52 10.37 3.48
N TYR A 146 -9.33 10.06 3.99
CA TYR A 146 -8.16 9.63 3.22
C TYR A 146 -7.59 8.34 3.77
N ALA A 147 -7.05 7.48 2.92
CA ALA A 147 -6.32 6.30 3.35
C ALA A 147 -4.99 6.15 2.58
N ILE A 148 -3.95 5.72 3.28
CA ILE A 148 -2.70 5.27 2.69
C ILE A 148 -2.60 3.77 2.97
N ASP A 149 -2.68 2.98 1.89
CA ASP A 149 -2.67 1.51 1.91
C ASP A 149 -1.28 1.02 1.51
N LEU A 150 -0.59 0.36 2.43
CA LEU A 150 0.84 0.03 2.31
C LEU A 150 1.02 -1.43 1.91
N HIS A 151 1.67 -1.64 0.77
CA HIS A 151 1.91 -2.93 0.14
C HIS A 151 3.37 -3.16 -0.23
N THR A 152 3.69 -4.41 -0.56
CA THR A 152 4.95 -4.81 -1.20
C THR A 152 4.66 -5.67 -2.44
N GLY A 153 5.70 -6.00 -3.19
CA GLY A 153 5.61 -7.08 -4.15
C GLY A 153 5.45 -8.43 -3.44
N GLY A 154 4.40 -9.18 -3.78
CA GLY A 154 4.17 -10.52 -3.22
C GLY A 154 4.93 -11.61 -3.97
N ALA A 155 5.16 -12.77 -3.34
CA ALA A 155 5.73 -13.96 -3.94
C ALA A 155 7.08 -13.72 -4.67
N LEU A 156 8.10 -13.26 -3.96
CA LEU A 156 9.46 -12.96 -4.44
C LEU A 156 9.53 -11.87 -5.52
N ARG A 157 8.50 -11.06 -5.69
CA ARG A 157 8.56 -9.89 -6.57
C ARG A 157 8.93 -8.66 -5.76
N TYR A 158 9.94 -7.97 -6.22
CA TYR A 158 10.35 -6.69 -5.68
C TYR A 158 9.64 -5.58 -6.42
N ASN A 159 9.06 -4.63 -5.69
CA ASN A 159 8.55 -3.37 -6.21
C ASN A 159 9.49 -2.22 -5.84
N PHE A 160 9.98 -1.48 -6.84
CA PHE A 160 10.63 -0.19 -6.58
C PHE A 160 9.58 0.79 -6.04
N PRO A 161 9.92 1.68 -5.09
CA PRO A 161 8.94 2.54 -4.44
C PRO A 161 8.08 3.32 -5.43
N HIS A 162 6.78 3.11 -5.40
CA HIS A 162 5.81 3.83 -6.22
C HIS A 162 4.46 3.94 -5.54
N THR A 163 3.72 4.98 -5.89
CA THR A 163 2.31 5.10 -5.49
C THR A 163 1.38 4.64 -6.60
N ARG A 164 0.15 4.23 -6.22
CA ARG A 164 -0.94 3.93 -7.17
C ARG A 164 -2.16 4.76 -6.82
N TYR A 165 -2.77 5.38 -7.82
CA TYR A 165 -3.96 6.19 -7.65
C TYR A 165 -5.02 5.88 -8.72
N SER A 166 -6.30 6.17 -8.40
CA SER A 166 -7.43 5.96 -9.31
C SER A 166 -7.41 7.01 -10.43
N PRO A 167 -7.72 6.64 -11.70
CA PRO A 167 -7.74 7.55 -12.85
C PRO A 167 -8.63 8.78 -12.68
N HIS A 168 -9.71 8.66 -11.92
CA HIS A 168 -10.75 9.69 -11.79
C HIS A 168 -10.73 10.37 -10.41
N ASP A 169 -9.67 10.17 -9.62
CA ASP A 169 -9.50 10.77 -8.31
C ASP A 169 -8.38 11.81 -8.33
N ALA A 170 -8.77 13.07 -8.51
CA ALA A 170 -7.82 14.19 -8.55
C ALA A 170 -7.13 14.42 -7.18
N HIS A 171 -7.83 14.11 -6.06
CA HIS A 171 -7.24 14.20 -4.73
C HIS A 171 -6.11 13.17 -4.57
N CYS A 172 -6.35 11.89 -4.93
CA CYS A 172 -5.33 10.87 -4.88
C CYS A 172 -4.15 11.17 -5.81
N LYS A 173 -4.38 11.74 -7.00
CA LYS A 173 -3.29 12.20 -7.87
C LYS A 173 -2.44 13.25 -7.17
N LYS A 174 -3.06 14.25 -6.55
CA LYS A 174 -2.35 15.30 -5.79
C LYS A 174 -1.59 14.70 -4.59
N LEU A 175 -2.20 13.76 -3.88
CA LEU A 175 -1.52 13.07 -2.77
C LEU A 175 -0.34 12.23 -3.26
N ALA A 176 -0.38 11.64 -4.46
CA ALA A 176 0.75 10.92 -5.04
C ALA A 176 1.94 11.87 -5.31
N ASP A 177 1.67 13.09 -5.83
CA ASP A 177 2.69 14.13 -6.00
C ASP A 177 3.31 14.55 -4.66
N VAL A 178 2.45 14.74 -3.65
CA VAL A 178 2.87 15.15 -2.29
C VAL A 178 3.64 14.06 -1.57
N PHE A 179 3.21 12.80 -1.70
CA PHE A 179 3.89 11.64 -1.13
C PHE A 179 5.34 11.55 -1.62
N ASN A 180 5.57 11.95 -2.87
CA ASN A 180 6.90 12.08 -3.47
C ASN A 180 7.68 10.77 -3.57
N ALA A 181 7.00 9.64 -3.84
CA ALA A 181 7.68 8.43 -4.30
C ALA A 181 8.15 8.63 -5.75
N PRO A 182 9.24 7.95 -6.20
CA PRO A 182 9.80 8.11 -7.54
C PRO A 182 8.80 7.99 -8.68
N PHE A 183 7.82 7.09 -8.53
CA PHE A 183 6.78 6.87 -9.54
C PHE A 183 5.39 6.99 -8.96
N ALA A 184 4.45 7.52 -9.76
CA ALA A 184 3.02 7.55 -9.48
C ALA A 184 2.27 6.84 -10.60
N VAL A 185 1.70 5.67 -10.32
CA VAL A 185 1.06 4.80 -11.30
C VAL A 185 -0.45 5.04 -11.31
N LYS A 186 -0.98 5.44 -12.46
CA LYS A 186 -2.41 5.52 -12.71
C LYS A 186 -2.98 4.12 -12.91
N GLN A 187 -3.84 3.64 -12.02
CA GLN A 187 -4.36 2.28 -12.05
C GLN A 187 -5.86 2.23 -11.73
N ALA A 188 -6.61 1.50 -12.54
CA ALA A 188 -8.03 1.26 -12.31
C ALA A 188 -8.29 0.53 -10.98
N LEU A 189 -9.50 0.71 -10.46
CA LEU A 189 -9.98 0.02 -9.27
C LEU A 189 -10.24 -1.46 -9.58
N ILE A 190 -9.87 -2.33 -8.64
CA ILE A 190 -10.11 -3.77 -8.74
C ILE A 190 -11.36 -4.09 -7.92
N SER A 191 -12.29 -4.83 -8.49
CA SER A 191 -13.50 -5.28 -7.79
C SER A 191 -13.15 -6.04 -6.50
N ASN A 192 -13.96 -5.85 -5.48
CA ASN A 192 -13.83 -6.48 -4.15
C ASN A 192 -12.51 -6.16 -3.42
N SER A 193 -11.77 -5.11 -3.85
CA SER A 193 -10.60 -4.61 -3.13
C SER A 193 -10.98 -3.53 -2.11
N PHE A 194 -10.10 -3.33 -1.10
CA PHE A 194 -10.21 -2.24 -0.15
C PHE A 194 -10.35 -0.89 -0.86
N ARG A 195 -9.46 -0.60 -1.83
CA ARG A 195 -9.46 0.66 -2.60
C ARG A 195 -10.78 0.92 -3.33
N LYS A 196 -11.42 -0.14 -3.90
CA LYS A 196 -12.71 0.00 -4.58
C LYS A 196 -13.82 0.37 -3.61
N ILE A 197 -13.94 -0.35 -2.50
CA ILE A 197 -15.01 -0.10 -1.50
C ILE A 197 -14.81 1.23 -0.78
N ALA A 198 -13.58 1.56 -0.43
CA ALA A 198 -13.26 2.85 0.16
C ALA A 198 -13.65 4.01 -0.79
N HIS A 199 -13.32 3.91 -2.09
CA HIS A 199 -13.74 4.86 -3.11
C HIS A 199 -15.27 4.98 -3.20
N ASP A 200 -16.00 3.86 -3.21
CA ASP A 200 -17.47 3.85 -3.25
C ASP A 200 -18.10 4.48 -1.99
N MET A 201 -17.35 4.50 -0.90
CA MET A 201 -17.70 5.17 0.35
C MET A 201 -17.12 6.60 0.43
N ASN A 202 -16.67 7.18 -0.70
CA ASN A 202 -16.04 8.50 -0.81
C ASN A 202 -14.76 8.67 0.05
N THR A 203 -13.97 7.63 0.27
CA THR A 203 -12.63 7.70 0.86
C THR A 203 -11.60 7.73 -0.27
N HIS A 204 -10.70 8.73 -0.24
CA HIS A 204 -9.60 8.85 -1.18
C HIS A 204 -8.44 7.93 -0.78
N VAL A 205 -8.12 6.93 -1.59
CA VAL A 205 -7.10 5.93 -1.26
C VAL A 205 -5.88 6.07 -2.14
N LEU A 206 -4.75 6.39 -1.54
CA LEU A 206 -3.43 6.27 -2.13
C LEU A 206 -2.81 4.93 -1.72
N VAL A 207 -2.42 4.10 -2.68
CA VAL A 207 -1.65 2.88 -2.41
C VAL A 207 -0.17 3.19 -2.54
N PHE A 208 0.63 2.71 -1.60
CA PHE A 208 2.09 2.74 -1.68
C PHE A 208 2.60 1.30 -1.81
N GLU A 209 3.40 1.05 -2.83
CA GLU A 209 4.00 -0.24 -3.15
C GLU A 209 5.51 -0.13 -3.11
N ALA A 210 6.17 -0.86 -2.22
CA ALA A 210 7.63 -0.84 -2.13
C ALA A 210 8.20 -2.08 -1.45
N GLY A 211 9.34 -2.55 -1.96
CA GLY A 211 10.05 -3.72 -1.44
C GLY A 211 9.42 -5.05 -1.84
N GLU A 212 9.78 -6.09 -1.13
CA GLU A 212 9.40 -7.49 -1.36
C GLU A 212 8.75 -8.05 -0.10
N SER A 213 7.84 -9.00 -0.24
CA SER A 213 7.27 -9.73 0.90
C SER A 213 8.36 -10.46 1.68
N MET A 214 8.15 -10.64 2.99
CA MET A 214 9.04 -11.35 3.91
C MET A 214 10.44 -10.72 4.10
N ARG A 215 10.67 -9.50 3.61
CA ARG A 215 11.94 -8.78 3.75
C ARG A 215 11.71 -7.32 4.13
N ILE A 216 12.45 -6.84 5.13
CA ILE A 216 12.52 -5.40 5.40
C ILE A 216 13.47 -4.75 4.40
N ASP A 217 12.96 -3.74 3.69
CA ASP A 217 13.69 -2.95 2.72
C ASP A 217 13.81 -1.51 3.24
N ASN A 218 15.04 -1.06 3.49
CA ASN A 218 15.29 0.27 4.06
C ASN A 218 14.83 1.40 3.14
N LEU A 219 14.93 1.23 1.81
CA LEU A 219 14.44 2.23 0.85
C LEU A 219 12.91 2.30 0.89
N ALA A 220 12.23 1.15 0.94
CA ALA A 220 10.78 1.08 1.06
C ALA A 220 10.31 1.75 2.35
N VAL A 221 10.94 1.42 3.48
CA VAL A 221 10.57 1.96 4.81
C VAL A 221 10.82 3.47 4.87
N SER A 222 12.00 3.95 4.49
CA SER A 222 12.33 5.38 4.55
C SER A 222 11.45 6.21 3.62
N THR A 223 11.20 5.74 2.38
CA THR A 223 10.31 6.41 1.43
C THR A 223 8.87 6.44 1.94
N GLY A 224 8.39 5.35 2.52
CA GLY A 224 7.03 5.27 3.08
C GLY A 224 6.82 6.20 4.27
N VAL A 225 7.77 6.21 5.23
CA VAL A 225 7.74 7.12 6.39
C VAL A 225 7.73 8.59 5.92
N ALA A 226 8.67 8.98 5.05
CA ALA A 226 8.74 10.34 4.53
C ALA A 226 7.46 10.73 3.78
N GLY A 227 6.97 9.86 2.89
CA GLY A 227 5.76 10.11 2.11
C GLY A 227 4.50 10.30 2.96
N ILE A 228 4.31 9.49 4.01
CA ILE A 228 3.21 9.67 4.96
C ILE A 228 3.32 11.02 5.67
N LEU A 229 4.50 11.39 6.17
CA LEU A 229 4.71 12.67 6.84
C LEU A 229 4.45 13.86 5.89
N HIS A 230 4.86 13.77 4.62
CA HIS A 230 4.55 14.79 3.60
C HIS A 230 3.03 14.94 3.41
N VAL A 231 2.30 13.83 3.28
CA VAL A 231 0.83 13.86 3.12
C VAL A 231 0.16 14.46 4.34
N LEU A 232 0.52 14.05 5.56
CA LEU A 232 -0.07 14.58 6.79
C LEU A 232 0.24 16.07 6.98
N THR A 233 1.45 16.52 6.62
CA THR A 233 1.82 17.94 6.61
C THR A 233 1.00 18.73 5.56
N HIS A 234 0.82 18.19 4.35
CA HIS A 234 0.00 18.81 3.30
C HIS A 234 -1.47 18.96 3.68
N LEU A 235 -1.98 18.03 4.50
CA LEU A 235 -3.34 18.07 5.05
C LEU A 235 -3.47 18.93 6.32
N ASP A 236 -2.42 19.71 6.67
CA ASP A 236 -2.33 20.53 7.88
C ASP A 236 -2.51 19.77 9.20
N MET A 237 -2.27 18.47 9.19
CA MET A 237 -2.36 17.61 10.38
C MET A 237 -1.08 17.61 11.22
N LEU A 238 0.07 17.90 10.60
CA LEU A 238 1.37 18.02 11.26
C LEU A 238 2.00 19.38 11.01
N PRO A 239 2.93 19.83 11.89
CA PRO A 239 3.75 21.02 11.63
C PRO A 239 4.53 20.89 10.32
N GLN A 240 4.81 22.05 9.68
CA GLN A 240 5.73 22.08 8.53
C GLN A 240 7.08 21.47 8.94
N MET A 241 7.50 20.46 8.22
CA MET A 241 8.81 19.85 8.43
C MET A 241 9.91 20.81 7.98
N LYS A 242 10.90 21.04 8.86
CA LYS A 242 12.11 21.78 8.48
C LYS A 242 12.98 20.86 7.62
N GLY A 243 13.05 21.11 6.33
CA GLY A 243 13.90 20.37 5.38
C GLY A 243 13.40 20.60 3.97
N ASN A 244 14.31 20.62 3.01
CA ASN A 244 13.92 20.60 1.60
C ASN A 244 13.27 19.24 1.34
N ILE A 245 11.97 19.26 1.01
CA ILE A 245 11.38 18.14 0.27
C ILE A 245 12.24 18.07 -0.99
N ASN A 246 12.96 16.96 -1.16
CA ASN A 246 13.70 16.72 -2.40
C ASN A 246 12.67 16.86 -3.53
N ASN A 247 12.78 17.91 -4.32
CA ASN A 247 11.84 18.22 -5.41
C ASN A 247 12.15 17.35 -6.64
N ASP A 248 12.56 16.09 -6.44
CA ASP A 248 12.66 15.16 -7.55
C ASP A 248 11.27 15.00 -8.16
N GLN A 249 11.18 15.25 -9.45
CA GLN A 249 9.89 15.24 -10.13
C GLN A 249 9.34 13.81 -10.14
N VAL A 250 8.17 13.62 -9.53
CA VAL A 250 7.46 12.34 -9.55
C VAL A 250 7.12 11.96 -10.99
N ILE A 251 7.56 10.80 -11.44
CA ILE A 251 7.30 10.30 -12.79
C ILE A 251 5.92 9.63 -12.81
N HIS A 252 5.00 10.22 -13.59
CA HIS A 252 3.65 9.67 -13.76
C HIS A 252 3.63 8.58 -14.82
N ILE A 253 3.21 7.38 -14.41
CA ILE A 253 3.08 6.20 -15.26
C ILE A 253 1.62 5.99 -15.64
N ASN A 254 1.34 6.04 -16.94
CA ASN A 254 -0.02 5.90 -17.46
C ASN A 254 -0.38 4.47 -17.89
N LYS A 255 0.64 3.66 -18.23
CA LYS A 255 0.46 2.29 -18.69
C LYS A 255 1.52 1.38 -18.06
N THR A 256 1.09 0.22 -17.61
CA THR A 256 2.01 -0.81 -17.14
C THR A 256 1.84 -2.10 -17.90
N THR A 257 2.92 -2.86 -18.01
CA THR A 257 2.91 -4.19 -18.62
C THR A 257 3.89 -5.13 -17.94
N TRP A 258 3.62 -6.44 -18.03
CA TRP A 258 4.53 -7.46 -17.54
C TRP A 258 5.28 -8.10 -18.71
N ILE A 259 6.61 -8.11 -18.63
CA ILE A 259 7.42 -8.99 -19.46
C ILE A 259 7.45 -10.35 -18.78
N ARG A 260 7.06 -11.40 -19.54
CA ARG A 260 6.91 -12.76 -19.03
C ARG A 260 7.96 -13.68 -19.62
N ALA A 261 8.30 -14.74 -18.88
CA ALA A 261 9.19 -15.80 -19.31
C ALA A 261 8.64 -16.52 -20.54
N ALA A 262 9.35 -16.45 -21.67
CA ALA A 262 9.01 -17.23 -22.87
C ALA A 262 9.42 -18.72 -22.74
N HIS A 263 10.40 -18.99 -21.89
CA HIS A 263 10.94 -20.31 -21.60
C HIS A 263 11.09 -20.52 -20.09
N PRO A 264 10.95 -21.75 -19.58
CA PRO A 264 11.28 -22.05 -18.19
C PRO A 264 12.81 -22.16 -18.01
N GLY A 265 13.28 -22.00 -16.78
CA GLY A 265 14.70 -22.21 -16.47
C GLY A 265 15.21 -21.36 -15.31
N ILE A 266 16.52 -21.18 -15.27
CA ILE A 266 17.21 -20.36 -14.28
C ILE A 266 17.26 -18.92 -14.79
N PHE A 267 16.57 -18.04 -14.11
CA PHE A 267 16.45 -16.63 -14.44
C PHE A 267 17.51 -15.80 -13.72
N THR A 268 18.13 -14.89 -14.45
CA THR A 268 19.04 -13.87 -13.92
C THR A 268 18.68 -12.52 -14.54
N ALA A 269 18.32 -11.54 -13.72
CA ALA A 269 18.12 -10.16 -14.15
C ALA A 269 19.50 -9.48 -14.40
N ALA A 270 19.57 -8.69 -15.45
CA ALA A 270 20.75 -7.89 -15.80
C ALA A 270 20.58 -6.41 -15.47
N ILE A 271 19.38 -6.02 -15.02
CA ILE A 271 19.02 -4.65 -14.67
C ILE A 271 18.40 -4.60 -13.27
N ALA A 272 18.36 -3.41 -12.67
CA ALA A 272 17.73 -3.16 -11.38
C ALA A 272 16.35 -2.52 -11.54
N ALA A 273 15.49 -2.70 -10.51
CA ALA A 273 14.25 -1.94 -10.41
C ALA A 273 14.54 -0.44 -10.26
N GLY A 274 13.68 0.41 -10.80
CA GLY A 274 13.85 1.86 -10.87
C GLY A 274 14.56 2.34 -12.13
N GLN A 275 15.32 1.49 -12.84
CA GLN A 275 16.05 1.89 -14.03
C GLN A 275 15.15 2.26 -15.22
N ASN A 276 15.58 3.27 -15.98
CA ASN A 276 15.03 3.58 -17.29
C ASN A 276 15.59 2.59 -18.32
N ILE A 277 14.73 2.09 -19.21
CA ILE A 277 15.08 1.11 -20.24
C ILE A 277 14.62 1.57 -21.60
N GLN A 278 15.33 1.12 -22.65
CA GLN A 278 14.97 1.36 -24.03
C GLN A 278 14.37 0.09 -24.67
N GLN A 279 13.63 0.28 -25.75
CA GLN A 279 13.21 -0.84 -26.59
C GLN A 279 14.46 -1.53 -27.19
N GLY A 280 14.50 -2.85 -27.15
CA GLY A 280 15.64 -3.66 -27.59
C GLY A 280 16.69 -3.90 -26.52
N GLU A 281 16.61 -3.24 -25.35
CA GLU A 281 17.58 -3.44 -24.26
C GLU A 281 17.46 -4.80 -23.61
N MET A 282 18.60 -5.41 -23.29
CA MET A 282 18.67 -6.70 -22.61
C MET A 282 18.38 -6.52 -21.12
N LEU A 283 17.32 -7.17 -20.63
CA LEU A 283 16.86 -7.08 -19.25
C LEU A 283 17.38 -8.23 -18.37
N GLY A 284 17.74 -9.35 -18.99
CA GLY A 284 18.15 -10.55 -18.28
C GLY A 284 18.27 -11.75 -19.20
N ILE A 285 18.44 -12.92 -18.59
CA ILE A 285 18.64 -14.17 -19.29
C ILE A 285 17.96 -15.32 -18.56
N ILE A 286 17.39 -16.25 -19.31
CA ILE A 286 16.96 -17.56 -18.79
C ILE A 286 17.87 -18.63 -19.37
N LYS A 287 18.44 -19.47 -18.52
CA LYS A 287 19.28 -20.62 -18.92
C LYS A 287 18.55 -21.92 -18.59
N ASP A 288 18.67 -22.91 -19.45
CA ASP A 288 18.25 -24.25 -19.07
C ASP A 288 19.21 -24.83 -17.99
N PRO A 289 18.73 -25.68 -17.09
CA PRO A 289 19.51 -26.14 -15.94
C PRO A 289 20.70 -27.08 -16.33
N TYR A 290 20.76 -27.51 -17.58
CA TYR A 290 21.82 -28.39 -18.08
C TYR A 290 22.90 -27.64 -18.85
N GLY A 291 22.74 -26.31 -19.03
CA GLY A 291 23.72 -25.45 -19.71
C GLY A 291 23.73 -25.55 -21.22
N LEU A 292 22.70 -26.17 -21.84
CA LEU A 292 22.63 -26.38 -23.29
C LEU A 292 22.08 -25.19 -24.05
N LYS A 293 21.17 -24.39 -23.39
CA LYS A 293 20.45 -23.30 -24.01
C LYS A 293 20.39 -22.07 -23.11
N SER A 294 20.37 -20.93 -23.78
CA SER A 294 20.31 -19.61 -23.11
C SER A 294 19.39 -18.69 -23.90
N TYR A 295 18.44 -18.07 -23.21
CA TYR A 295 17.38 -17.25 -23.80
C TYR A 295 17.48 -15.82 -23.26
N PRO A 296 17.93 -14.85 -24.07
CA PRO A 296 17.95 -13.46 -23.65
C PRO A 296 16.52 -12.92 -23.50
N ILE A 297 16.30 -12.09 -22.48
CA ILE A 297 15.08 -11.35 -22.26
C ILE A 297 15.34 -9.92 -22.69
N VAL A 298 14.62 -9.48 -23.73
CA VAL A 298 14.79 -8.16 -24.34
C VAL A 298 13.53 -7.35 -24.15
N SER A 299 13.67 -6.08 -23.81
CA SER A 299 12.51 -5.18 -23.68
C SER A 299 11.87 -4.89 -25.01
N ARG A 300 10.54 -5.03 -25.07
CA ARG A 300 9.71 -4.56 -26.21
C ARG A 300 9.24 -3.11 -26.02
N TYR A 301 9.57 -2.50 -24.89
CA TYR A 301 9.04 -1.22 -24.45
C TYR A 301 10.17 -0.28 -24.01
N LYS A 302 9.95 1.00 -24.18
CA LYS A 302 10.69 2.07 -23.50
C LYS A 302 9.96 2.43 -22.21
N GLY A 303 10.65 2.69 -21.11
CA GLY A 303 10.04 3.06 -19.84
C GLY A 303 10.90 2.78 -18.64
N HIS A 304 10.27 2.58 -17.46
CA HIS A 304 10.95 2.29 -16.21
C HIS A 304 10.60 0.92 -15.67
N VAL A 305 11.54 0.26 -15.03
CA VAL A 305 11.34 -1.03 -14.35
C VAL A 305 10.73 -0.76 -12.98
N LEU A 306 9.42 -0.95 -12.84
CA LEU A 306 8.69 -0.78 -11.59
C LEU A 306 8.89 -1.97 -10.62
N GLY A 307 9.17 -3.16 -11.15
CA GLY A 307 9.37 -4.34 -10.31
C GLY A 307 10.05 -5.47 -11.05
N ILE A 308 10.66 -6.36 -10.27
CA ILE A 308 11.43 -7.51 -10.76
C ILE A 308 11.04 -8.75 -9.96
N ASN A 309 10.93 -9.88 -10.63
CA ASN A 309 10.84 -11.18 -9.98
C ASN A 309 12.23 -11.64 -9.53
N HIS A 310 12.40 -11.91 -8.25
CA HIS A 310 13.66 -12.41 -7.67
C HIS A 310 13.72 -13.95 -7.60
N ALA A 311 12.67 -14.65 -8.08
CA ALA A 311 12.74 -16.12 -8.18
C ALA A 311 13.83 -16.53 -9.15
N ALA A 312 14.78 -17.34 -8.67
CA ALA A 312 15.86 -17.84 -9.49
C ALA A 312 15.38 -18.91 -10.50
N VAL A 313 14.31 -19.64 -10.17
CA VAL A 313 13.69 -20.64 -11.05
C VAL A 313 12.34 -20.11 -11.50
N VAL A 314 12.11 -20.10 -12.81
CA VAL A 314 10.88 -19.58 -13.40
C VAL A 314 10.25 -20.59 -14.36
N ASN A 315 8.93 -20.61 -14.39
CA ASN A 315 8.15 -21.36 -15.37
C ASN A 315 7.86 -20.49 -16.59
N GLN A 316 7.52 -21.13 -17.71
CA GLN A 316 6.99 -20.42 -18.87
C GLN A 316 5.71 -19.66 -18.49
N GLY A 317 5.64 -18.38 -18.82
CA GLY A 317 4.52 -17.49 -18.47
C GLY A 317 4.69 -16.72 -17.18
N ASP A 318 5.66 -17.05 -16.32
CA ASP A 318 5.95 -16.29 -15.09
C ASP A 318 6.27 -14.83 -15.39
N ALA A 319 5.75 -13.92 -14.55
CA ALA A 319 6.04 -12.51 -14.63
C ALA A 319 7.46 -12.22 -14.16
N LEU A 320 8.29 -11.57 -14.99
CA LEU A 320 9.70 -11.30 -14.72
C LEU A 320 9.95 -9.82 -14.41
N PHE A 321 9.48 -8.91 -15.25
CA PHE A 321 9.67 -7.48 -15.10
C PHE A 321 8.34 -6.75 -15.25
N HIS A 322 8.03 -5.85 -14.31
CA HIS A 322 6.93 -4.92 -14.39
C HIS A 322 7.43 -3.61 -14.96
N ILE A 323 7.01 -3.26 -16.18
CA ILE A 323 7.44 -2.06 -16.87
C ILE A 323 6.36 -1.01 -16.85
N GLY A 324 6.73 0.21 -16.45
CA GLY A 324 5.90 1.40 -16.53
C GLY A 324 6.31 2.26 -17.73
N SER A 325 5.34 2.69 -18.52
CA SER A 325 5.54 3.64 -19.62
C SER A 325 4.68 4.88 -19.46
N TYR A 326 5.13 5.98 -20.04
CA TYR A 326 4.43 7.27 -20.08
C TYR A 326 4.27 7.72 -21.52
N ASP A 327 3.22 8.47 -21.81
CA ASP A 327 3.05 9.10 -23.12
C ASP A 327 4.00 10.29 -23.23
N GLU A 328 4.88 10.30 -24.21
CA GLU A 328 5.87 11.38 -24.43
C GLU A 328 5.23 12.77 -24.70
N LYS A 329 3.91 12.87 -24.79
CA LYS A 329 3.17 14.11 -25.10
C LYS A 329 2.83 14.97 -23.88
N ASN A 330 3.18 14.58 -22.65
CA ASN A 330 2.78 15.26 -21.42
C ASN A 330 3.95 15.61 -20.46
N ASN A 331 5.15 15.81 -20.97
CA ASN A 331 6.29 16.42 -20.24
C ASN A 331 6.54 17.84 -20.73
#